data_1617146a1b7550a85c56ae574b2d8204
#
_entry.id   1617146a1b7550a85c56ae574b2d8204
#
_cell.length_a   1.000
_cell.length_b   1.000
_cell.length_c   1.000
_cell.angle_alpha   90.00
_cell.angle_beta   90.00
_cell.angle_gamma   90.00
#
_symmetry.space_group_name_H-M   'P 1'
#
loop_
_entity.id
_entity.type
_entity.pdbx_description
1 polymer ?
#
loop_
_entity_poly.entity_id
_entity_poly.type
_entity_poly.pdbx_seq_one_letter_code
_entity_poly.pdbx_strand_id
1 'polypeptide(L)'
;MATKRSARSAPQAYSMPELSELYGRPPYEYRDTRQLLVTFRTDPKVLQKLVPAPLVADKTGTMFVAISEFFTSGFGHYHEINMSALATFKGRPVNYGLYLILDNDIATAGGREIWGFPKKMGRVALSTSDGIMRGTVERGGIQLVEAAVQLKEFGSAADVAGSAEYVSRKLIPSVTNGAPPDVFQLTSTTLTNIEVREVHKGSATLRFGLSPADRFQDIPIEEVIGGFYYRTDFTLEDGVVVHDYLA
;
A
#
# COMPACT_ATOMS: atom_id res chain seq x y z
N MET A 1 17.37 44.90 4.46
CA MET A 1 17.20 44.31 5.81
C MET A 1 16.70 42.88 5.66
N ALA A 2 17.53 41.89 5.92
CA ALA A 2 17.15 40.50 5.85
C ALA A 2 16.42 40.13 7.15
N THR A 3 15.13 39.86 7.05
CA THR A 3 14.31 39.38 8.16
C THR A 3 14.82 37.98 8.57
N LYS A 4 15.45 37.88 9.73
CA LYS A 4 15.78 36.59 10.37
C LYS A 4 14.47 35.79 10.53
N ARG A 5 14.31 34.69 9.77
CA ARG A 5 13.30 33.68 10.08
C ARG A 5 13.59 33.15 11.48
N SER A 6 12.72 33.48 12.42
CA SER A 6 12.68 32.85 13.75
C SER A 6 12.65 31.34 13.56
N ALA A 7 13.53 30.61 14.24
CA ALA A 7 13.44 29.17 14.33
C ALA A 7 12.08 28.82 14.92
N ARG A 8 11.18 28.24 14.12
CA ARG A 8 9.90 27.73 14.60
C ARG A 8 10.21 26.60 15.56
N SER A 9 9.71 26.68 16.79
CA SER A 9 9.70 25.53 17.69
C SER A 9 8.95 24.38 16.99
N ALA A 10 9.47 23.16 17.10
CA ALA A 10 8.76 21.98 16.62
C ALA A 10 7.38 21.92 17.34
N PRO A 11 6.30 21.52 16.64
CA PRO A 11 5.00 21.33 17.28
C PRO A 11 5.12 20.29 18.40
N GLN A 12 4.37 20.47 19.49
CA GLN A 12 4.35 19.52 20.60
C GLN A 12 3.66 18.21 20.19
N ALA A 13 2.60 18.29 19.39
CA ALA A 13 1.85 17.17 18.87
C ALA A 13 2.41 16.66 17.54
N TYR A 14 2.28 15.36 17.28
CA TYR A 14 2.70 14.71 16.04
C TYR A 14 1.60 14.71 14.96
N SER A 15 0.34 14.60 15.36
CA SER A 15 -0.81 14.60 14.46
C SER A 15 -1.96 15.46 15.02
N MET A 16 -2.89 15.81 14.14
CA MET A 16 -4.12 16.53 14.54
C MET A 16 -5.19 15.54 15.05
N PRO A 17 -6.04 15.98 16.01
CA PRO A 17 -5.99 17.25 16.74
C PRO A 17 -4.90 17.23 17.84
N GLU A 18 -4.26 18.37 18.09
CA GLU A 18 -3.11 18.46 19.02
C GLU A 18 -3.40 17.99 20.46
N LEU A 19 -4.66 18.15 20.94
CA LEU A 19 -5.07 17.72 22.28
C LEU A 19 -5.31 16.21 22.39
N SER A 20 -5.51 15.51 21.25
CA SER A 20 -5.81 14.08 21.22
C SER A 20 -5.39 13.54 19.85
N GLU A 21 -4.11 13.33 19.71
CA GLU A 21 -3.49 12.90 18.45
C GLU A 21 -4.19 11.67 17.86
N LEU A 22 -4.50 11.74 16.56
CA LEU A 22 -5.20 10.63 15.89
C LEU A 22 -4.28 9.42 15.75
N TYR A 23 -2.97 9.64 15.55
CA TYR A 23 -1.96 8.57 15.48
C TYR A 23 -0.62 9.06 16.05
N GLY A 24 0.15 8.14 16.61
CA GLY A 24 1.48 8.41 17.15
C GLY A 24 2.59 8.29 16.09
N ARG A 25 3.83 8.34 16.52
CA ARG A 25 5.02 8.22 15.65
C ARG A 25 5.30 6.76 15.29
N PRO A 26 5.79 6.47 14.04
CA PRO A 26 6.39 5.18 13.75
C PRO A 26 7.66 4.95 14.60
N PRO A 27 8.20 3.71 14.64
CA PRO A 27 7.76 2.54 13.87
C PRO A 27 6.50 1.89 14.41
N TYR A 28 5.78 1.16 13.54
CA TYR A 28 4.60 0.40 13.94
C TYR A 28 4.85 -1.09 13.79
N GLU A 29 4.61 -1.84 14.86
CA GLU A 29 4.72 -3.28 14.85
C GLU A 29 3.42 -3.93 14.39
N TYR A 30 3.53 -4.84 13.44
CA TYR A 30 2.47 -5.68 12.92
C TYR A 30 2.72 -7.13 13.36
N ARG A 31 1.70 -7.77 13.93
CA ARG A 31 1.81 -9.12 14.46
C ARG A 31 0.70 -10.00 13.90
N ASP A 32 1.06 -11.24 13.57
CA ASP A 32 0.13 -12.25 13.08
C ASP A 32 -0.75 -11.76 11.91
N THR A 33 -0.20 -10.96 11.04
CA THR A 33 -0.93 -10.45 9.89
C THR A 33 -1.28 -11.59 8.94
N ARG A 34 -2.49 -11.58 8.39
CA ARG A 34 -2.97 -12.56 7.42
C ARG A 34 -3.08 -11.90 6.07
N GLN A 35 -2.50 -12.49 5.04
CA GLN A 35 -2.42 -11.87 3.73
C GLN A 35 -2.80 -12.85 2.62
N LEU A 36 -3.75 -12.44 1.80
CA LEU A 36 -4.07 -13.02 0.51
C LEU A 36 -3.32 -12.23 -0.55
N LEU A 37 -2.33 -12.83 -1.19
CA LEU A 37 -1.51 -12.20 -2.24
C LEU A 37 -1.82 -12.84 -3.59
N VAL A 38 -2.12 -12.03 -4.58
CA VAL A 38 -2.25 -12.44 -5.99
C VAL A 38 -1.29 -11.61 -6.82
N THR A 39 -0.39 -12.29 -7.51
CA THR A 39 0.53 -11.67 -8.48
C THR A 39 -0.03 -11.85 -9.88
N PHE A 40 -0.01 -10.77 -10.67
CA PHE A 40 -0.57 -10.75 -12.02
C PHE A 40 0.26 -9.86 -12.95
N ARG A 41 0.03 -10.01 -14.25
CA ARG A 41 0.58 -9.12 -15.28
C ARG A 41 -0.51 -8.23 -15.85
N THR A 42 -0.13 -7.00 -16.12
CA THR A 42 -0.89 -6.03 -16.91
C THR A 42 -0.08 -5.61 -18.13
N ASP A 43 -0.70 -4.89 -19.07
CA ASP A 43 0.02 -4.29 -20.21
C ASP A 43 1.17 -3.40 -19.69
N PRO A 44 2.44 -3.69 -20.06
CA PRO A 44 3.58 -2.89 -19.64
C PRO A 44 3.46 -1.40 -20.01
N LYS A 45 2.75 -1.07 -21.10
CA LYS A 45 2.52 0.32 -21.53
C LYS A 45 1.54 1.03 -20.58
N VAL A 46 0.57 0.31 -20.03
CA VAL A 46 -0.33 0.84 -19.00
C VAL A 46 0.46 1.07 -17.72
N LEU A 47 1.25 0.09 -17.30
CA LEU A 47 2.06 0.18 -16.07
C LEU A 47 3.06 1.35 -16.14
N GLN A 48 3.73 1.54 -17.29
CA GLN A 48 4.67 2.65 -17.48
C GLN A 48 4.02 4.04 -17.31
N LYS A 49 2.74 4.19 -17.63
CA LYS A 49 2.00 5.45 -17.43
C LYS A 49 1.60 5.69 -15.98
N LEU A 50 1.43 4.61 -15.21
CA LEU A 50 0.99 4.66 -13.81
C LEU A 50 2.16 4.92 -12.85
N VAL A 51 3.35 4.42 -13.18
CA VAL A 51 4.56 4.57 -12.36
C VAL A 51 5.23 5.91 -12.69
N PRO A 52 5.33 6.86 -11.73
CA PRO A 52 5.88 8.19 -12.00
C PRO A 52 7.41 8.18 -12.07
N ALA A 53 8.00 9.03 -12.93
CA ALA A 53 9.43 9.30 -12.86
C ALA A 53 9.81 9.87 -11.47
N PRO A 54 11.01 9.60 -10.95
CA PRO A 54 12.12 8.85 -11.55
C PRO A 54 12.07 7.32 -11.33
N LEU A 55 10.93 6.75 -10.92
CA LEU A 55 10.74 5.30 -10.88
C LEU A 55 10.71 4.74 -12.30
N VAL A 56 11.18 3.50 -12.44
CA VAL A 56 11.09 2.73 -13.68
C VAL A 56 10.21 1.52 -13.45
N ALA A 57 9.09 1.44 -14.17
CA ALA A 57 8.16 0.33 -14.10
C ALA A 57 8.81 -0.99 -14.52
N ASP A 58 8.33 -2.09 -13.93
CA ASP A 58 8.74 -3.42 -14.35
C ASP A 58 8.37 -3.66 -15.82
N LYS A 59 9.33 -4.17 -16.60
CA LYS A 59 9.18 -4.35 -18.05
C LYS A 59 8.23 -5.48 -18.43
N THR A 60 7.97 -6.40 -17.52
CA THR A 60 7.05 -7.52 -17.71
C THR A 60 5.61 -7.18 -17.37
N GLY A 61 5.37 -5.97 -16.84
CA GLY A 61 4.04 -5.55 -16.39
C GLY A 61 3.61 -6.19 -15.08
N THR A 62 4.55 -6.67 -14.25
CA THR A 62 4.22 -7.37 -13.02
C THR A 62 3.69 -6.44 -11.94
N MET A 63 2.58 -6.84 -11.36
CA MET A 63 1.86 -6.19 -10.26
C MET A 63 1.41 -7.22 -9.24
N PHE A 64 1.01 -6.74 -8.07
CA PHE A 64 0.33 -7.58 -7.09
C PHE A 64 -0.84 -6.87 -6.41
N VAL A 65 -1.77 -7.69 -5.94
CA VAL A 65 -2.82 -7.32 -4.99
C VAL A 65 -2.58 -8.11 -3.73
N ALA A 66 -2.46 -7.43 -2.59
CA ALA A 66 -2.44 -8.03 -1.27
C ALA A 66 -3.67 -7.57 -0.50
N ILE A 67 -4.55 -8.50 -0.10
CA ILE A 67 -5.68 -8.23 0.79
C ILE A 67 -5.32 -8.79 2.14
N SER A 68 -5.28 -7.92 3.15
CA SER A 68 -4.65 -8.21 4.43
C SER A 68 -5.57 -7.91 5.60
N GLU A 69 -5.44 -8.70 6.65
CA GLU A 69 -5.95 -8.44 7.99
C GLU A 69 -4.77 -8.10 8.87
N PHE A 70 -4.76 -6.92 9.43
CA PHE A 70 -3.67 -6.37 10.20
C PHE A 70 -4.02 -6.22 11.68
N PHE A 71 -3.04 -6.58 12.53
CA PHE A 71 -3.04 -6.31 13.97
C PHE A 71 -1.79 -5.51 14.30
N THR A 72 -1.98 -4.28 14.77
CA THR A 72 -0.85 -3.39 15.08
C THR A 72 -1.12 -2.56 16.33
N SER A 73 -0.07 -2.32 17.08
CA SER A 73 -0.12 -1.47 18.28
C SER A 73 -0.44 0.00 17.96
N GLY A 74 -0.16 0.47 16.74
CA GLY A 74 -0.34 1.87 16.35
C GLY A 74 -1.73 2.21 15.86
N PHE A 75 -2.37 1.29 15.10
CA PHE A 75 -3.64 1.54 14.43
C PHE A 75 -4.75 0.56 14.85
N GLY A 76 -4.45 -0.42 15.69
CA GLY A 76 -5.38 -1.47 16.09
C GLY A 76 -5.58 -2.55 15.03
N HIS A 77 -6.79 -3.10 14.98
CA HIS A 77 -7.19 -4.12 14.02
C HIS A 77 -7.88 -3.51 12.81
N TYR A 78 -7.49 -3.89 11.59
CA TYR A 78 -8.14 -3.44 10.36
C TYR A 78 -7.83 -4.34 9.16
N HIS A 79 -8.62 -4.17 8.10
CA HIS A 79 -8.38 -4.83 6.83
C HIS A 79 -7.97 -3.80 5.78
N GLU A 80 -7.09 -4.22 4.86
CA GLU A 80 -6.58 -3.36 3.80
C GLU A 80 -6.34 -4.15 2.53
N ILE A 81 -6.65 -3.56 1.37
CA ILE A 81 -6.06 -3.95 0.09
C ILE A 81 -4.91 -3.01 -0.23
N ASN A 82 -3.81 -3.60 -0.67
CA ASN A 82 -2.70 -2.91 -1.33
C ASN A 82 -2.56 -3.45 -2.74
N MET A 83 -2.76 -2.59 -3.75
CA MET A 83 -2.38 -2.87 -5.13
C MET A 83 -1.14 -2.07 -5.47
N SER A 84 -0.06 -2.77 -5.79
CA SER A 84 1.24 -2.18 -6.08
C SER A 84 1.82 -2.67 -7.40
N ALA A 85 2.53 -1.78 -8.05
CA ALA A 85 3.37 -2.05 -9.20
C ALA A 85 4.79 -2.42 -8.75
N LEU A 86 5.39 -3.42 -9.38
CA LEU A 86 6.82 -3.63 -9.25
C LEU A 86 7.56 -2.57 -10.06
N ALA A 87 8.56 -1.97 -9.47
CA ALA A 87 9.35 -0.90 -10.07
C ALA A 87 10.79 -0.93 -9.57
N THR A 88 11.62 -0.08 -10.13
CA THR A 88 12.96 0.17 -9.61
C THR A 88 13.16 1.66 -9.36
N PHE A 89 13.90 1.99 -8.32
CA PHE A 89 14.39 3.32 -8.01
C PHE A 89 15.91 3.31 -7.91
N LYS A 90 16.59 4.03 -8.82
CA LYS A 90 18.06 4.03 -8.89
C LYS A 90 18.66 2.62 -8.91
N GLY A 91 18.03 1.70 -9.65
CA GLY A 91 18.45 0.31 -9.81
C GLY A 91 18.05 -0.65 -8.67
N ARG A 92 17.44 -0.18 -7.59
CA ARG A 92 16.92 -1.04 -6.51
C ARG A 92 15.46 -1.40 -6.76
N PRO A 93 15.05 -2.67 -6.52
CA PRO A 93 13.65 -3.07 -6.60
C PRO A 93 12.82 -2.40 -5.51
N VAL A 94 11.67 -1.86 -5.88
CA VAL A 94 10.71 -1.22 -4.97
C VAL A 94 9.27 -1.59 -5.34
N ASN A 95 8.37 -1.49 -4.38
CA ASN A 95 6.92 -1.60 -4.59
C ASN A 95 6.33 -0.19 -4.66
N TYR A 96 5.70 0.18 -5.77
CA TYR A 96 5.00 1.46 -5.89
C TYR A 96 3.50 1.28 -5.65
N GLY A 97 3.00 1.84 -4.56
CA GLY A 97 1.59 1.74 -4.17
C GLY A 97 0.68 2.58 -5.07
N LEU A 98 -0.27 1.92 -5.76
CA LEU A 98 -1.25 2.56 -6.66
C LEU A 98 -2.59 2.80 -5.98
N TYR A 99 -3.11 1.81 -5.27
CA TYR A 99 -4.37 1.87 -4.54
C TYR A 99 -4.24 1.14 -3.20
N LEU A 100 -4.66 1.81 -2.12
CA LEU A 100 -4.86 1.20 -0.82
C LEU A 100 -6.28 1.57 -0.34
N ILE A 101 -7.10 0.56 -0.06
CA ILE A 101 -8.44 0.76 0.51
C ILE A 101 -8.51 -0.04 1.80
N LEU A 102 -9.03 0.57 2.86
CA LEU A 102 -9.06 -0.02 4.20
C LEU A 102 -10.25 0.48 5.01
N ASP A 103 -10.51 -0.19 6.12
CA ASP A 103 -11.67 0.04 6.99
C ASP A 103 -11.32 0.75 8.32
N ASN A 104 -10.19 1.46 8.37
CA ASN A 104 -9.69 2.14 9.56
C ASN A 104 -9.26 3.59 9.25
N ASP A 105 -9.83 4.57 9.96
CA ASP A 105 -9.56 5.99 9.74
C ASP A 105 -8.17 6.41 10.21
N ILE A 106 -7.70 5.88 11.35
CA ILE A 106 -6.37 6.17 11.92
C ILE A 106 -5.28 5.75 10.93
N ALA A 107 -5.35 4.49 10.44
CA ALA A 107 -4.41 3.96 9.46
C ALA A 107 -4.53 4.67 8.09
N THR A 108 -5.73 5.19 7.75
CA THR A 108 -5.92 6.00 6.55
C THR A 108 -5.21 7.33 6.68
N ALA A 109 -5.46 8.08 7.74
CA ALA A 109 -4.86 9.39 7.97
C ALA A 109 -3.33 9.28 8.12
N GLY A 110 -2.86 8.44 9.04
CA GLY A 110 -1.43 8.25 9.28
C GLY A 110 -0.67 7.81 8.02
N GLY A 111 -1.24 6.86 7.27
CA GLY A 111 -0.62 6.40 6.02
C GLY A 111 -0.48 7.49 4.97
N ARG A 112 -1.49 8.36 4.82
CA ARG A 112 -1.48 9.48 3.87
C ARG A 112 -0.55 10.61 4.33
N GLU A 113 -0.59 10.95 5.61
CA GLU A 113 0.12 12.11 6.16
C GLU A 113 1.60 11.82 6.41
N ILE A 114 1.96 10.62 6.86
CA ILE A 114 3.36 10.24 7.11
C ILE A 114 4.07 9.88 5.79
N TRP A 115 3.57 8.84 5.10
CA TRP A 115 4.27 8.25 3.94
C TRP A 115 3.67 8.62 2.58
N GLY A 116 2.50 9.27 2.55
CA GLY A 116 1.83 9.56 1.28
C GLY A 116 1.21 8.33 0.62
N PHE A 117 0.94 7.26 1.36
CA PHE A 117 0.21 6.12 0.82
C PHE A 117 -1.14 6.55 0.24
N PRO A 118 -1.53 6.09 -0.97
CA PRO A 118 -2.77 6.51 -1.63
C PRO A 118 -4.01 5.85 -1.02
N LYS A 119 -4.20 6.00 0.29
CA LYS A 119 -5.24 5.35 1.08
C LYS A 119 -6.60 6.02 0.93
N LYS A 120 -7.64 5.20 0.85
CA LYS A 120 -9.06 5.58 0.85
C LYS A 120 -9.84 4.66 1.80
N MET A 121 -10.90 5.19 2.43
CA MET A 121 -11.81 4.38 3.23
C MET A 121 -12.70 3.49 2.34
N GLY A 122 -12.91 2.25 2.77
CA GLY A 122 -13.82 1.29 2.13
C GLY A 122 -14.01 0.06 3.01
N ARG A 123 -14.71 -0.93 2.53
CA ARG A 123 -14.89 -2.21 3.19
C ARG A 123 -13.95 -3.22 2.57
N VAL A 124 -13.18 -3.91 3.37
CA VAL A 124 -12.31 -5.01 2.96
C VAL A 124 -12.65 -6.24 3.80
N ALA A 125 -12.74 -7.39 3.19
CA ALA A 125 -13.04 -8.62 3.91
C ALA A 125 -12.17 -9.79 3.41
N LEU A 126 -11.75 -10.62 4.35
CA LEU A 126 -11.10 -11.91 4.13
C LEU A 126 -11.98 -13.01 4.73
N SER A 127 -12.09 -14.13 4.03
CA SER A 127 -12.79 -15.32 4.51
C SER A 127 -12.16 -16.59 3.95
N THR A 128 -12.26 -17.68 4.70
CA THR A 128 -11.80 -18.99 4.26
C THR A 128 -12.96 -19.99 4.34
N SER A 129 -13.23 -20.69 3.26
CA SER A 129 -14.19 -21.78 3.17
C SER A 129 -13.71 -22.82 2.18
N ASP A 130 -13.84 -24.10 2.54
CA ASP A 130 -13.54 -25.24 1.67
C ASP A 130 -12.12 -25.21 1.06
N GLY A 131 -11.14 -24.76 1.86
CA GLY A 131 -9.76 -24.65 1.41
C GLY A 131 -9.50 -23.51 0.40
N ILE A 132 -10.43 -22.56 0.31
CA ILE A 132 -10.29 -21.37 -0.55
C ILE A 132 -10.28 -20.13 0.35
N MET A 133 -9.21 -19.34 0.27
CA MET A 133 -9.16 -18.00 0.83
C MET A 133 -9.75 -17.02 -0.18
N ARG A 134 -10.70 -16.20 0.26
CA ARG A 134 -11.35 -15.15 -0.55
C ARG A 134 -11.11 -13.78 0.06
N GLY A 135 -10.88 -12.79 -0.81
CA GLY A 135 -10.80 -11.39 -0.43
C GLY A 135 -11.71 -10.54 -1.30
N THR A 136 -12.43 -9.62 -0.69
CA THR A 136 -13.31 -8.67 -1.39
C THR A 136 -13.05 -7.25 -0.93
N VAL A 137 -13.22 -6.30 -1.83
CA VAL A 137 -13.09 -4.87 -1.57
C VAL A 137 -14.29 -4.14 -2.13
N GLU A 138 -14.96 -3.36 -1.30
CA GLU A 138 -16.12 -2.56 -1.66
C GLU A 138 -15.92 -1.10 -1.26
N ARG A 139 -16.36 -0.19 -2.11
CA ARG A 139 -16.39 1.24 -1.82
C ARG A 139 -17.57 1.91 -2.55
N GLY A 140 -18.34 2.73 -1.81
CA GLY A 140 -19.50 3.42 -2.37
C GLY A 140 -20.59 2.47 -2.91
N GLY A 141 -20.75 1.27 -2.32
CA GLY A 141 -21.72 0.27 -2.76
C GLY A 141 -21.28 -0.52 -4.02
N ILE A 142 -20.03 -0.32 -4.48
CA ILE A 142 -19.49 -1.02 -5.66
C ILE A 142 -18.41 -1.99 -5.19
N GLN A 143 -18.53 -3.27 -5.58
CA GLN A 143 -17.45 -4.24 -5.39
C GLN A 143 -16.33 -3.94 -6.40
N LEU A 144 -15.18 -3.48 -5.88
CA LEU A 144 -14.03 -3.04 -6.68
C LEU A 144 -13.07 -4.18 -7.02
N VAL A 145 -12.89 -5.11 -6.08
CA VAL A 145 -11.96 -6.22 -6.22
C VAL A 145 -12.55 -7.48 -5.62
N GLU A 146 -12.36 -8.58 -6.31
CA GLU A 146 -12.56 -9.94 -5.83
C GLU A 146 -11.32 -10.78 -6.15
N ALA A 147 -10.75 -11.42 -5.15
CA ALA A 147 -9.61 -12.31 -5.28
C ALA A 147 -9.88 -13.61 -4.53
N ALA A 148 -9.41 -14.73 -5.08
CA ALA A 148 -9.47 -16.01 -4.40
C ALA A 148 -8.20 -16.82 -4.67
N VAL A 149 -7.75 -17.55 -3.66
CA VAL A 149 -6.62 -18.49 -3.75
C VAL A 149 -7.05 -19.84 -3.17
N GLN A 150 -6.85 -20.89 -3.95
CA GLN A 150 -7.02 -22.26 -3.46
C GLN A 150 -5.80 -22.65 -2.62
N LEU A 151 -6.02 -22.97 -1.33
CA LEU A 151 -4.96 -23.36 -0.40
C LEU A 151 -4.60 -24.85 -0.61
N LYS A 152 -3.83 -25.13 -1.66
CA LYS A 152 -3.59 -26.49 -2.14
C LYS A 152 -2.28 -27.08 -1.65
N GLU A 153 -1.25 -26.28 -1.54
CA GLU A 153 0.10 -26.71 -1.22
C GLU A 153 0.70 -25.79 -0.15
N PHE A 154 1.55 -26.38 0.71
CA PHE A 154 2.40 -25.60 1.58
C PHE A 154 3.49 -24.91 0.76
N GLY A 155 3.74 -23.65 1.06
CA GLY A 155 4.83 -22.88 0.51
C GLY A 155 5.91 -22.62 1.56
N SER A 156 6.83 -21.76 1.20
CA SER A 156 7.93 -21.29 2.05
C SER A 156 8.02 -19.77 2.05
N ALA A 157 8.80 -19.20 2.95
CA ALA A 157 9.07 -17.77 2.95
C ALA A 157 9.66 -17.26 1.62
N ALA A 158 10.40 -18.11 0.90
CA ALA A 158 10.96 -17.75 -0.41
C ALA A 158 9.90 -17.54 -1.49
N ASP A 159 8.74 -18.22 -1.39
CA ASP A 159 7.65 -18.08 -2.36
C ASP A 159 6.96 -16.70 -2.29
N VAL A 160 7.02 -16.05 -1.13
CA VAL A 160 6.42 -14.72 -0.88
C VAL A 160 7.48 -13.63 -0.67
N ALA A 161 8.75 -13.97 -0.89
CA ALA A 161 9.83 -13.01 -0.80
C ALA A 161 9.73 -11.97 -1.93
N GLY A 162 9.86 -10.69 -1.59
CA GLY A 162 9.82 -9.57 -2.50
C GLY A 162 10.61 -8.39 -1.97
N SER A 163 10.49 -7.22 -2.61
CA SER A 163 11.06 -6.01 -2.04
C SER A 163 10.34 -5.64 -0.74
N ALA A 164 11.11 -5.37 0.31
CA ALA A 164 10.59 -4.80 1.55
C ALA A 164 10.45 -3.27 1.48
N GLU A 165 10.96 -2.63 0.42
CA GLU A 165 10.90 -1.18 0.22
C GLU A 165 9.61 -0.78 -0.53
N TYR A 166 8.85 0.12 0.08
CA TYR A 166 7.64 0.71 -0.49
C TYR A 166 7.88 2.19 -0.81
N VAL A 167 7.51 2.59 -2.00
CA VAL A 167 7.61 3.98 -2.46
C VAL A 167 6.22 4.51 -2.76
N SER A 168 5.95 5.72 -2.32
CA SER A 168 4.68 6.41 -2.56
C SER A 168 4.90 7.83 -3.03
N ARG A 169 3.94 8.36 -3.79
CA ARG A 169 3.93 9.76 -4.17
C ARG A 169 3.07 10.55 -3.20
N LYS A 170 3.73 11.22 -2.25
CA LYS A 170 3.08 12.08 -1.26
C LYS A 170 2.70 13.41 -1.90
N LEU A 171 1.40 13.71 -1.92
CA LEU A 171 0.85 14.96 -2.42
C LEU A 171 -0.06 15.56 -1.35
N ILE A 172 0.28 16.76 -0.88
CA ILE A 172 -0.55 17.57 0.01
C ILE A 172 -0.87 18.87 -0.72
N PRO A 173 -2.15 19.12 -1.05
CA PRO A 173 -2.53 20.37 -1.71
C PRO A 173 -2.32 21.57 -0.80
N SER A 174 -2.07 22.74 -1.40
CA SER A 174 -2.05 23.99 -0.64
C SER A 174 -3.47 24.40 -0.23
N VAL A 175 -3.57 25.05 0.92
CA VAL A 175 -4.82 25.69 1.38
C VAL A 175 -5.18 26.89 0.48
N THR A 176 -4.21 27.47 -0.21
CA THR A 176 -4.41 28.64 -1.10
C THR A 176 -4.81 28.15 -2.50
N ASN A 177 -5.98 28.60 -2.97
CA ASN A 177 -6.48 28.27 -4.30
C ASN A 177 -5.50 28.73 -5.40
N GLY A 178 -5.18 27.83 -6.33
CA GLY A 178 -4.26 28.10 -7.44
C GLY A 178 -2.76 28.07 -7.08
N ALA A 179 -2.40 27.91 -5.81
CA ALA A 179 -1.02 27.71 -5.42
C ALA A 179 -0.53 26.28 -5.77
N PRO A 180 0.78 26.08 -5.97
CA PRO A 180 1.37 24.74 -6.01
C PRO A 180 1.05 23.96 -4.72
N PRO A 181 1.09 22.62 -4.75
CA PRO A 181 0.92 21.81 -3.54
C PRO A 181 2.00 22.17 -2.50
N ASP A 182 1.66 22.08 -1.22
CA ASP A 182 2.61 22.30 -0.13
C ASP A 182 3.63 21.16 -0.01
N VAL A 183 3.26 19.95 -0.46
CA VAL A 183 4.13 18.78 -0.54
C VAL A 183 3.86 18.03 -1.84
N PHE A 184 4.93 17.74 -2.61
CA PHE A 184 4.86 16.87 -3.78
C PHE A 184 6.17 16.09 -3.91
N GLN A 185 6.21 14.89 -3.33
CA GLN A 185 7.44 14.13 -3.09
C GLN A 185 7.25 12.65 -3.38
N LEU A 186 8.34 11.95 -3.71
CA LEU A 186 8.43 10.52 -3.49
C LEU A 186 9.00 10.27 -2.11
N THR A 187 8.32 9.44 -1.36
CA THR A 187 8.73 8.94 -0.05
C THR A 187 9.00 7.45 -0.14
N SER A 188 9.96 6.98 0.63
CA SER A 188 10.28 5.55 0.76
C SER A 188 10.21 5.13 2.21
N THR A 189 9.67 3.94 2.46
CA THR A 189 9.71 3.27 3.76
C THR A 189 10.03 1.80 3.55
N THR A 190 10.53 1.14 4.59
CA THR A 190 10.96 -0.26 4.53
C THR A 190 10.25 -1.06 5.61
N LEU A 191 9.87 -2.29 5.28
CA LEU A 191 9.46 -3.28 6.26
C LEU A 191 10.70 -3.97 6.81
N THR A 192 10.83 -4.01 8.12
CA THR A 192 11.92 -4.70 8.84
C THR A 192 11.37 -5.78 9.74
N ASN A 193 12.25 -6.57 10.37
CA ASN A 193 11.87 -7.64 11.28
C ASN A 193 10.80 -8.58 10.70
N ILE A 194 10.92 -8.89 9.40
CA ILE A 194 9.95 -9.72 8.69
C ILE A 194 10.14 -11.18 9.12
N GLU A 195 9.09 -11.76 9.70
CA GLU A 195 9.02 -13.18 10.07
C GLU A 195 7.82 -13.82 9.37
N VAL A 196 8.06 -14.69 8.41
CA VAL A 196 7.01 -15.46 7.71
C VAL A 196 6.77 -16.75 8.47
N ARG A 197 5.54 -16.93 8.97
CA ARG A 197 5.17 -18.06 9.86
C ARG A 197 4.53 -19.20 9.12
N GLU A 198 3.71 -18.89 8.12
CA GLU A 198 2.90 -19.86 7.39
C GLU A 198 2.74 -19.39 5.95
N VAL A 199 2.84 -20.29 4.99
CA VAL A 199 2.59 -20.00 3.58
C VAL A 199 1.81 -21.16 2.96
N HIS A 200 0.73 -20.82 2.25
CA HIS A 200 0.01 -21.71 1.34
C HIS A 200 0.00 -21.09 -0.05
N LYS A 201 0.03 -21.94 -1.07
CA LYS A 201 -0.01 -21.52 -2.48
C LYS A 201 -0.98 -22.37 -3.29
N GLY A 202 -1.45 -21.83 -4.39
CA GLY A 202 -2.33 -22.53 -5.31
C GLY A 202 -2.84 -21.66 -6.44
N SER A 203 -3.80 -22.20 -7.17
CA SER A 203 -4.47 -21.46 -8.24
C SER A 203 -5.19 -20.23 -7.67
N ALA A 204 -5.13 -19.13 -8.39
CA ALA A 204 -5.73 -17.87 -7.97
C ALA A 204 -6.65 -17.31 -9.05
N THR A 205 -7.61 -16.50 -8.61
CA THR A 205 -8.44 -15.64 -9.46
C THR A 205 -8.37 -14.22 -8.95
N LEU A 206 -8.44 -13.27 -9.88
CA LEU A 206 -8.50 -11.85 -9.60
C LEU A 206 -9.47 -11.18 -10.57
N ARG A 207 -10.37 -10.34 -10.05
CA ARG A 207 -11.33 -9.58 -10.85
C ARG A 207 -11.45 -8.15 -10.33
N PHE A 208 -11.53 -7.20 -11.25
CA PHE A 208 -11.81 -5.79 -10.96
C PHE A 208 -13.22 -5.42 -11.39
N GLY A 209 -13.94 -4.74 -10.50
CA GLY A 209 -15.26 -4.20 -10.76
C GLY A 209 -15.18 -2.86 -11.48
N LEU A 210 -16.31 -2.45 -12.09
CA LEU A 210 -16.44 -1.17 -12.78
C LEU A 210 -16.81 -0.07 -11.78
N SER A 211 -15.97 0.95 -11.66
CA SER A 211 -16.25 2.12 -10.83
C SER A 211 -15.79 3.40 -11.51
N PRO A 212 -16.60 4.45 -11.51
CA PRO A 212 -16.19 5.75 -12.04
C PRO A 212 -15.19 6.48 -11.13
N ALA A 213 -15.20 6.17 -9.82
CA ALA A 213 -14.41 6.87 -8.81
C ALA A 213 -13.10 6.14 -8.44
N ASP A 214 -13.07 4.81 -8.56
CA ASP A 214 -11.95 3.96 -8.19
C ASP A 214 -11.65 3.02 -9.35
N ARG A 215 -10.81 3.46 -10.26
CA ARG A 215 -10.65 2.94 -11.63
C ARG A 215 -9.70 1.73 -11.71
N PHE A 216 -9.94 0.69 -10.91
CA PHE A 216 -9.19 -0.57 -10.99
C PHE A 216 -9.29 -1.22 -12.37
N GLN A 217 -10.47 -1.10 -13.01
CA GLN A 217 -10.73 -1.65 -14.35
C GLN A 217 -9.86 -1.07 -15.47
N ASP A 218 -9.19 0.06 -15.25
CA ASP A 218 -8.26 0.64 -16.23
C ASP A 218 -6.92 -0.10 -16.28
N ILE A 219 -6.71 -1.02 -15.34
CA ILE A 219 -5.54 -1.88 -15.26
C ILE A 219 -5.96 -3.28 -15.72
N PRO A 220 -5.73 -3.64 -16.98
CA PRO A 220 -6.14 -4.95 -17.49
C PRO A 220 -5.37 -6.07 -16.78
N ILE A 221 -6.06 -7.16 -16.48
CA ILE A 221 -5.44 -8.39 -15.99
C ILE A 221 -5.21 -9.29 -17.19
N GLU A 222 -3.95 -9.36 -17.67
CA GLU A 222 -3.59 -10.20 -18.82
C GLU A 222 -3.29 -11.63 -18.38
N GLU A 223 -2.67 -11.80 -17.21
CA GLU A 223 -2.31 -13.11 -16.67
C GLU A 223 -2.31 -13.06 -15.14
N VAL A 224 -2.93 -14.04 -14.50
CA VAL A 224 -2.75 -14.29 -13.06
C VAL A 224 -1.60 -15.28 -12.91
N ILE A 225 -0.47 -14.84 -12.34
CA ILE A 225 0.76 -15.62 -12.23
C ILE A 225 0.67 -16.65 -11.12
N GLY A 226 0.12 -16.25 -9.96
CA GLY A 226 0.00 -17.12 -8.80
C GLY A 226 -0.69 -16.44 -7.63
N GLY A 227 -1.08 -17.26 -6.67
CA GLY A 227 -1.71 -16.81 -5.44
C GLY A 227 -1.14 -17.49 -4.21
N PHE A 228 -1.12 -16.71 -3.13
CA PHE A 228 -0.58 -17.13 -1.84
C PHE A 228 -1.50 -16.65 -0.73
N TYR A 229 -1.59 -17.45 0.32
CA TYR A 229 -1.99 -17.01 1.65
C TYR A 229 -0.80 -17.19 2.57
N TYR A 230 -0.50 -16.18 3.38
CA TYR A 230 0.58 -16.31 4.35
C TYR A 230 0.33 -15.46 5.60
N ARG A 231 0.97 -15.86 6.69
CA ARG A 231 0.98 -15.14 7.95
C ARG A 231 2.37 -14.60 8.20
N THR A 232 2.47 -13.35 8.64
CA THR A 232 3.76 -12.70 8.87
C THR A 232 3.70 -11.65 9.96
N ASP A 233 4.83 -11.47 10.64
CA ASP A 233 5.11 -10.31 11.47
C ASP A 233 6.06 -9.38 10.71
N PHE A 234 5.97 -8.10 10.96
CA PHE A 234 6.91 -7.10 10.47
C PHE A 234 6.81 -5.79 11.25
N THR A 235 7.78 -4.92 11.02
CA THR A 235 7.77 -3.53 11.51
C THR A 235 7.72 -2.59 10.32
N LEU A 236 6.77 -1.63 10.32
CA LEU A 236 6.72 -0.54 9.35
C LEU A 236 7.53 0.63 9.91
N GLU A 237 8.63 0.92 9.24
CA GLU A 237 9.58 1.94 9.67
C GLU A 237 9.17 3.37 9.31
N ASP A 238 9.93 4.33 9.84
CA ASP A 238 9.89 5.72 9.37
C ASP A 238 10.09 5.79 7.85
N GLY A 239 9.67 6.92 7.27
CA GLY A 239 9.88 7.20 5.85
C GLY A 239 10.99 8.22 5.64
N VAL A 240 11.55 8.20 4.42
CA VAL A 240 12.48 9.21 3.93
C VAL A 240 11.99 9.80 2.61
N VAL A 241 12.25 11.09 2.39
CA VAL A 241 12.02 11.72 1.08
C VAL A 241 13.17 11.33 0.16
N VAL A 242 12.84 10.65 -0.96
CA VAL A 242 13.83 10.16 -1.93
C VAL A 242 13.87 11.00 -3.20
N HIS A 243 12.82 11.79 -3.47
CA HIS A 243 12.76 12.77 -4.55
C HIS A 243 11.73 13.86 -4.21
N ASP A 244 12.05 15.11 -4.50
CA ASP A 244 11.14 16.25 -4.36
C ASP A 244 10.84 16.83 -5.73
N TYR A 245 9.56 16.86 -6.12
CA TYR A 245 9.14 17.40 -7.41
C TYR A 245 9.04 18.94 -7.43
N LEU A 246 9.17 19.57 -6.25
CA LEU A 246 9.13 21.02 -6.08
C LEU A 246 10.52 21.66 -5.92
N ALA A 247 11.59 20.82 -5.87
CA ALA A 247 12.97 21.27 -5.70
C ALA A 247 13.63 21.70 -7.02
#